data_a12c947cca61e40814ed4768cf9e17f7
#
_entry.id   a12c947cca61e40814ed4768cf9e17f7
#
_cell.length_a   1.000
_cell.length_b   1.000
_cell.length_c   1.000
_cell.angle_alpha   90.00
_cell.angle_beta   90.00
_cell.angle_gamma   90.00
#
_symmetry.space_group_name_H-M   'P 1'
#
loop_
_entity.id
_entity.type
_entity.pdbx_description
1 polymer ?
#
loop_
_entity_poly.entity_id
_entity_poly.type
_entity_poly.pdbx_seq_one_letter_code
_entity_poly.pdbx_strand_id
1 'polypeptide(L)'
;MQVRKEKGLIVAFDMEDVEFAVNLAHDLRGAKGNFAIKIGRPLEMQVGKGIIAKIKEAAGLPVIYDGKIADIPHISRKIAENAYDAGADAVIVQGVLGSDVLEGIKGLGKGEVIAVVEMTHKGSDEFIQPVAEKIADMVVEIGVDGVVLPATKPDRVKHLAKIVKSAYIISPGIKAQGASPGDAIINGADYEVVGRAIYEAENPKRAAEEMYKEVMERCR
;
A
#
# COMPACT_ATOMS: atom_id res chain seq x y z
N MET A 1 13.76 -6.65 0.35
CA MET A 1 13.07 -7.56 -0.61
C MET A 1 12.13 -6.66 -1.38
N GLN A 2 12.37 -6.47 -2.67
CA GLN A 2 11.57 -5.54 -3.48
C GLN A 2 10.14 -6.07 -3.62
N VAL A 3 9.16 -5.18 -3.45
CA VAL A 3 7.79 -5.42 -3.89
C VAL A 3 7.87 -5.54 -5.42
N ARG A 4 7.67 -6.75 -5.95
CA ARG A 4 7.87 -7.00 -7.39
C ARG A 4 6.71 -6.38 -8.17
N LYS A 5 6.99 -5.91 -9.39
CA LYS A 5 5.96 -5.44 -10.34
C LYS A 5 5.18 -6.63 -10.95
N GLU A 6 4.65 -7.47 -10.09
CA GLU A 6 3.82 -8.63 -10.43
C GLU A 6 2.44 -8.44 -9.82
N LYS A 7 1.39 -8.88 -10.50
CA LYS A 7 0.03 -8.78 -9.97
C LYS A 7 -0.12 -9.50 -8.63
N GLY A 8 -0.72 -8.84 -7.65
CA GLY A 8 -0.83 -9.40 -6.31
C GLY A 8 -1.86 -8.73 -5.41
N LEU A 9 -1.90 -9.19 -4.16
CA LEU A 9 -2.74 -8.62 -3.12
C LEU A 9 -1.87 -8.11 -1.96
N ILE A 10 -2.28 -6.98 -1.40
CA ILE A 10 -1.71 -6.44 -0.15
C ILE A 10 -2.77 -6.56 0.92
N VAL A 11 -2.48 -7.33 1.96
CA VAL A 11 -3.39 -7.48 3.10
C VAL A 11 -3.21 -6.30 4.05
N ALA A 12 -4.26 -5.49 4.24
CA ALA A 12 -4.22 -4.32 5.11
C ALA A 12 -4.48 -4.71 6.56
N PHE A 13 -3.53 -4.41 7.43
CA PHE A 13 -3.62 -4.57 8.88
C PHE A 13 -4.00 -3.22 9.50
N ASP A 14 -5.30 -2.94 9.50
CA ASP A 14 -5.88 -1.69 10.02
C ASP A 14 -6.66 -1.91 11.34
N MET A 15 -6.49 -3.10 11.97
CA MET A 15 -7.00 -3.43 13.30
C MET A 15 -6.17 -2.75 14.40
N GLU A 16 -6.72 -2.70 15.61
CA GLU A 16 -6.06 -2.18 16.82
C GLU A 16 -5.55 -3.31 17.73
N ASP A 17 -6.11 -4.51 17.62
CA ASP A 17 -5.71 -5.68 18.40
C ASP A 17 -4.37 -6.25 17.89
N VAL A 18 -3.35 -6.13 18.71
CA VAL A 18 -1.97 -6.51 18.41
C VAL A 18 -1.80 -8.03 18.40
N GLU A 19 -2.45 -8.75 19.29
CA GLU A 19 -2.37 -10.22 19.36
C GLU A 19 -3.07 -10.83 18.14
N PHE A 20 -4.24 -10.33 17.81
CA PHE A 20 -4.95 -10.70 16.58
C PHE A 20 -4.10 -10.43 15.32
N ALA A 21 -3.44 -9.27 15.24
CA ALA A 21 -2.60 -8.94 14.10
C ALA A 21 -1.41 -9.91 13.95
N VAL A 22 -0.75 -10.28 15.04
CA VAL A 22 0.36 -11.25 15.01
C VAL A 22 -0.12 -12.65 14.61
N ASN A 23 -1.26 -13.09 15.14
CA ASN A 23 -1.86 -14.39 14.78
C ASN A 23 -2.26 -14.42 13.30
N LEU A 24 -2.89 -13.35 12.79
CA LEU A 24 -3.20 -13.19 11.37
C LEU A 24 -1.94 -13.26 10.49
N ALA A 25 -0.84 -12.64 10.92
CA ALA A 25 0.43 -12.71 10.20
C ALA A 25 0.97 -14.15 10.13
N HIS A 26 0.86 -14.92 11.22
CA HIS A 26 1.19 -16.35 11.23
C HIS A 26 0.28 -17.15 10.29
N ASP A 27 -1.01 -16.89 10.28
CA ASP A 27 -1.97 -17.56 9.40
C ASP A 27 -1.64 -17.32 7.91
N LEU A 28 -1.21 -16.11 7.55
CA LEU A 28 -0.84 -15.78 6.19
C LEU A 28 0.52 -16.37 5.74
N ARG A 29 1.31 -16.90 6.68
CA ARG A 29 2.59 -17.52 6.34
C ARG A 29 2.42 -18.69 5.37
N GLY A 30 3.15 -18.61 4.24
CA GLY A 30 3.09 -19.64 3.19
C GLY A 30 1.77 -19.68 2.42
N ALA A 31 0.98 -18.59 2.42
CA ALA A 31 -0.18 -18.45 1.55
C ALA A 31 0.27 -18.49 0.07
N LYS A 32 -0.52 -19.20 -0.76
CA LYS A 32 -0.21 -19.39 -2.18
C LYS A 32 -0.67 -18.20 -2.99
N GLY A 33 0.30 -17.42 -3.49
CA GLY A 33 0.04 -16.21 -4.28
C GLY A 33 1.14 -15.18 -4.08
N ASN A 34 0.99 -14.03 -4.72
CA ASN A 34 1.86 -12.89 -4.52
C ASN A 34 1.23 -11.94 -3.48
N PHE A 35 1.76 -11.95 -2.27
CA PHE A 35 1.23 -11.19 -1.14
C PHE A 35 2.28 -10.27 -0.53
N ALA A 36 1.80 -9.12 -0.02
CA ALA A 36 2.49 -8.26 0.92
C ALA A 36 1.53 -7.86 2.06
N ILE A 37 2.06 -7.31 3.15
CA ILE A 37 1.28 -6.80 4.26
C ILE A 37 1.44 -5.28 4.33
N LYS A 38 0.34 -4.57 4.54
CA LYS A 38 0.33 -3.13 4.80
C LYS A 38 -0.07 -2.87 6.25
N ILE A 39 0.83 -2.31 7.05
CA ILE A 39 0.55 -1.92 8.42
C ILE A 39 0.07 -0.47 8.45
N GLY A 40 -1.19 -0.27 8.88
CA GLY A 40 -1.81 1.03 9.04
C GLY A 40 -1.49 1.68 10.39
N ARG A 41 -1.78 2.98 10.48
CA ARG A 41 -1.59 3.78 11.69
C ARG A 41 -2.37 3.26 12.92
N PRO A 42 -3.62 2.73 12.80
CA PRO A 42 -4.34 2.22 13.96
C PRO A 42 -3.53 1.17 14.74
N LEU A 43 -2.94 0.20 14.06
CA LEU A 43 -2.13 -0.84 14.71
C LEU A 43 -0.79 -0.29 15.25
N GLU A 44 -0.12 0.56 14.47
CA GLU A 44 1.17 1.15 14.89
C GLU A 44 1.03 2.03 16.14
N MET A 45 -0.07 2.77 16.26
CA MET A 45 -0.31 3.65 17.40
C MET A 45 -0.50 2.91 18.73
N GLN A 46 -0.85 1.62 18.71
CA GLN A 46 -1.02 0.82 19.93
C GLN A 46 0.33 0.47 20.60
N VAL A 47 1.35 0.16 19.79
CA VAL A 47 2.62 -0.41 20.31
C VAL A 47 3.88 0.16 19.64
N GLY A 48 3.73 1.19 18.83
CA GLY A 48 4.83 1.79 18.09
C GLY A 48 5.33 0.91 16.92
N LYS A 49 6.36 1.40 16.23
CA LYS A 49 6.88 0.78 15.00
C LYS A 49 7.51 -0.61 15.19
N GLY A 50 7.81 -1.03 16.42
CA GLY A 50 8.29 -2.38 16.70
C GLY A 50 7.34 -3.50 16.22
N ILE A 51 6.06 -3.19 15.99
CA ILE A 51 5.09 -4.13 15.41
C ILE A 51 5.47 -4.54 13.99
N ILE A 52 6.16 -3.69 13.23
CA ILE A 52 6.61 -3.97 11.86
C ILE A 52 7.50 -5.20 11.82
N ALA A 53 8.53 -5.25 12.68
CA ALA A 53 9.43 -6.40 12.76
C ALA A 53 8.69 -7.67 13.18
N LYS A 54 7.79 -7.59 14.17
CA LYS A 54 7.01 -8.74 14.65
C LYS A 54 6.12 -9.33 13.54
N ILE A 55 5.39 -8.49 12.82
CA ILE A 55 4.52 -8.91 11.70
C ILE A 55 5.36 -9.52 10.57
N LYS A 56 6.48 -8.88 10.22
CA LYS A 56 7.38 -9.37 9.17
C LYS A 56 7.95 -10.74 9.51
N GLU A 57 8.40 -10.94 10.73
CA GLU A 57 8.92 -12.23 11.22
C GLU A 57 7.82 -13.30 11.23
N ALA A 58 6.62 -12.97 11.71
CA ALA A 58 5.49 -13.89 11.79
C ALA A 58 5.04 -14.34 10.39
N ALA A 59 4.84 -13.43 9.46
CA ALA A 59 4.31 -13.72 8.13
C ALA A 59 5.36 -14.22 7.14
N GLY A 60 6.60 -13.73 7.21
CA GLY A 60 7.63 -13.98 6.20
C GLY A 60 7.32 -13.30 4.85
N LEU A 61 6.51 -12.26 4.86
CA LEU A 61 6.08 -11.48 3.69
C LEU A 61 6.67 -10.07 3.72
N PRO A 62 6.75 -9.37 2.56
CA PRO A 62 7.10 -7.95 2.53
C PRO A 62 6.13 -7.11 3.35
N VAL A 63 6.64 -6.09 4.06
CA VAL A 63 5.83 -5.20 4.89
C VAL A 63 5.95 -3.75 4.42
N ILE A 64 4.80 -3.14 4.14
CA ILE A 64 4.64 -1.74 3.78
C ILE A 64 4.12 -0.98 5.01
N TYR A 65 4.83 0.05 5.45
CA TYR A 65 4.35 0.95 6.48
C TYR A 65 3.47 2.04 5.86
N ASP A 66 2.16 1.99 6.12
CA ASP A 66 1.19 2.99 5.67
C ASP A 66 1.03 4.11 6.71
N GLY A 67 2.11 4.87 6.91
CA GLY A 67 2.08 6.05 7.76
C GLY A 67 1.37 7.24 7.14
N LYS A 68 1.11 7.21 5.82
CA LYS A 68 0.72 8.37 5.00
C LYS A 68 1.50 9.61 5.43
N ILE A 69 2.83 9.43 5.48
CA ILE A 69 3.76 10.43 5.99
C ILE A 69 3.46 11.80 5.37
N ALA A 70 3.20 12.80 6.21
CA ALA A 70 2.75 14.12 5.80
C ALA A 70 3.29 15.20 6.74
N ASP A 71 4.56 15.58 6.54
CA ASP A 71 5.24 16.60 7.32
C ASP A 71 6.32 17.28 6.46
N ILE A 72 6.99 18.29 6.98
CA ILE A 72 8.14 18.93 6.32
C ILE A 72 9.26 17.91 6.05
N PRO A 73 10.16 18.15 5.09
CA PRO A 73 11.15 17.16 4.65
C PRO A 73 11.96 16.50 5.76
N HIS A 74 12.46 17.30 6.71
CA HIS A 74 13.27 16.79 7.81
C HIS A 74 12.52 15.81 8.72
N ILE A 75 11.26 16.11 9.06
CA ILE A 75 10.43 15.26 9.92
C ILE A 75 9.96 14.02 9.15
N SER A 76 9.49 14.20 7.93
CA SER A 76 9.08 13.09 7.05
C SER A 76 10.20 12.07 6.86
N ARG A 77 11.43 12.54 6.65
CA ARG A 77 12.62 11.71 6.55
C ARG A 77 12.85 10.89 7.83
N LYS A 78 12.74 11.50 9.03
CA LYS A 78 12.87 10.78 10.30
C LYS A 78 11.80 9.72 10.51
N ILE A 79 10.55 10.02 10.13
CA ILE A 79 9.44 9.07 10.24
C ILE A 79 9.70 7.85 9.34
N ALA A 80 10.12 8.08 8.09
CA ALA A 80 10.46 7.02 7.15
C ALA A 80 11.67 6.19 7.62
N GLU A 81 12.74 6.85 8.07
CA GLU A 81 13.93 6.18 8.60
C GLU A 81 13.59 5.24 9.76
N ASN A 82 12.80 5.72 10.74
CA ASN A 82 12.35 4.89 11.86
C ASN A 82 11.50 3.69 11.40
N ALA A 83 10.70 3.81 10.33
CA ALA A 83 9.93 2.69 9.80
C ALA A 83 10.84 1.64 9.11
N TYR A 84 11.81 2.09 8.31
CA TYR A 84 12.80 1.20 7.71
C TYR A 84 13.66 0.49 8.76
N ASP A 85 14.12 1.21 9.78
CA ASP A 85 14.92 0.64 10.88
C ASP A 85 14.12 -0.39 11.70
N ALA A 86 12.79 -0.23 11.74
CA ALA A 86 11.86 -1.22 12.30
C ALA A 86 11.57 -2.41 11.36
N GLY A 87 12.12 -2.42 10.14
CA GLY A 87 12.02 -3.54 9.20
C GLY A 87 11.04 -3.36 8.04
N ALA A 88 10.43 -2.17 7.85
CA ALA A 88 9.58 -1.93 6.68
C ALA A 88 10.39 -2.04 5.38
N ASP A 89 9.81 -2.70 4.36
CA ASP A 89 10.38 -2.76 3.01
C ASP A 89 10.02 -1.51 2.20
N ALA A 90 8.86 -0.91 2.50
CA ALA A 90 8.37 0.30 1.85
C ALA A 90 7.63 1.21 2.84
N VAL A 91 7.56 2.51 2.51
CA VAL A 91 6.73 3.49 3.22
C VAL A 91 5.77 4.21 2.29
N ILE A 92 4.56 4.54 2.77
CA ILE A 92 3.59 5.35 2.03
C ILE A 92 3.65 6.80 2.49
N VAL A 93 3.84 7.72 1.53
CA VAL A 93 4.02 9.16 1.72
C VAL A 93 2.96 9.91 0.92
N GLN A 94 2.45 11.03 1.45
CA GLN A 94 1.52 11.90 0.71
C GLN A 94 2.26 12.62 -0.43
N GLY A 95 1.85 12.39 -1.70
CA GLY A 95 2.48 13.00 -2.86
C GLY A 95 2.22 14.51 -2.98
N VAL A 96 1.12 14.99 -2.41
CA VAL A 96 0.74 16.41 -2.42
C VAL A 96 1.71 17.33 -1.66
N LEU A 97 2.63 16.76 -0.89
CA LEU A 97 3.63 17.52 -0.13
C LEU A 97 4.74 18.14 -0.99
N GLY A 98 4.93 17.64 -2.21
CA GLY A 98 5.96 18.16 -3.11
C GLY A 98 7.20 17.26 -3.22
N SER A 99 8.09 17.66 -4.15
CA SER A 99 9.26 16.87 -4.54
C SER A 99 10.29 16.74 -3.42
N ASP A 100 10.53 17.80 -2.68
CA ASP A 100 11.57 17.86 -1.63
C ASP A 100 11.34 16.84 -0.50
N VAL A 101 10.09 16.56 -0.15
CA VAL A 101 9.73 15.51 0.83
C VAL A 101 10.04 14.13 0.27
N LEU A 102 9.59 13.84 -0.96
CA LEU A 102 9.78 12.52 -1.59
C LEU A 102 11.26 12.24 -1.87
N GLU A 103 11.98 13.22 -2.43
CA GLU A 103 13.43 13.14 -2.67
C GLU A 103 14.21 12.93 -1.37
N GLY A 104 13.82 13.65 -0.31
CA GLY A 104 14.44 13.53 1.01
C GLY A 104 14.30 12.12 1.60
N ILE A 105 13.15 11.46 1.43
CA ILE A 105 12.93 10.08 1.90
C ILE A 105 13.64 9.09 0.97
N LYS A 106 13.53 9.25 -0.35
CA LYS A 106 14.20 8.39 -1.33
C LYS A 106 15.72 8.41 -1.17
N GLY A 107 16.29 9.58 -0.87
CA GLY A 107 17.71 9.75 -0.59
C GLY A 107 18.23 9.00 0.64
N LEU A 108 17.37 8.40 1.47
CA LEU A 108 17.79 7.48 2.54
C LEU A 108 18.37 6.18 2.00
N GLY A 109 17.88 5.69 0.85
CA GLY A 109 18.34 4.44 0.24
C GLY A 109 18.07 3.18 1.08
N LYS A 110 17.15 3.24 2.05
CA LYS A 110 16.87 2.15 3.00
C LYS A 110 15.74 1.22 2.58
N GLY A 111 14.84 1.68 1.71
CA GLY A 111 13.67 0.93 1.25
C GLY A 111 12.90 1.66 0.16
N GLU A 112 11.77 1.11 -0.25
CA GLU A 112 10.94 1.65 -1.33
C GLU A 112 10.06 2.81 -0.85
N VAL A 113 9.82 3.78 -1.73
CA VAL A 113 8.94 4.94 -1.49
C VAL A 113 7.70 4.81 -2.35
N ILE A 114 6.53 4.79 -1.72
CA ILE A 114 5.21 4.73 -2.37
C ILE A 114 4.52 6.07 -2.16
N ALA A 115 4.26 6.82 -3.24
CA ALA A 115 3.61 8.12 -3.16
C ALA A 115 2.09 8.01 -3.35
N VAL A 116 1.31 8.66 -2.49
CA VAL A 116 -0.14 8.80 -2.69
C VAL A 116 -0.38 9.85 -3.77
N VAL A 117 -0.90 9.42 -4.92
CA VAL A 117 -1.27 10.31 -6.03
C VAL A 117 -2.73 10.73 -5.92
N GLU A 118 -3.63 9.78 -5.62
CA GLU A 118 -5.06 10.08 -5.40
C GLU A 118 -5.64 9.14 -4.33
N MET A 119 -6.66 9.60 -3.59
CA MET A 119 -7.28 8.85 -2.48
C MET A 119 -8.72 8.44 -2.82
N THR A 120 -9.24 7.44 -2.08
CA THR A 120 -10.53 6.79 -2.33
C THR A 120 -11.75 7.55 -1.83
N HIS A 121 -11.59 8.40 -0.80
CA HIS A 121 -12.70 9.08 -0.14
C HIS A 121 -13.16 10.33 -0.90
N LYS A 122 -14.41 10.73 -0.69
CA LYS A 122 -15.05 11.83 -1.41
C LYS A 122 -14.32 13.18 -1.27
N GLY A 123 -13.82 13.52 -0.07
CA GLY A 123 -13.06 14.76 0.14
C GLY A 123 -11.75 14.85 -0.68
N SER A 124 -11.25 13.72 -1.22
CA SER A 124 -10.14 13.73 -2.17
C SER A 124 -10.45 14.50 -3.45
N ASP A 125 -11.74 14.57 -3.83
CA ASP A 125 -12.19 15.24 -5.05
C ASP A 125 -12.05 16.77 -4.95
N GLU A 126 -12.03 17.30 -3.73
CA GLU A 126 -11.94 18.73 -3.47
C GLU A 126 -10.52 19.29 -3.66
N PHE A 127 -9.49 18.56 -3.20
CA PHE A 127 -8.12 19.08 -3.11
C PHE A 127 -7.07 18.20 -3.77
N ILE A 128 -7.18 16.86 -3.69
CA ILE A 128 -6.15 15.96 -4.21
C ILE A 128 -6.37 15.66 -5.69
N GLN A 129 -7.57 15.30 -6.09
CA GLN A 129 -7.90 14.94 -7.47
C GLN A 129 -7.58 16.07 -8.48
N PRO A 130 -7.85 17.37 -8.19
CA PRO A 130 -7.51 18.45 -9.09
C PRO A 130 -6.02 18.59 -9.41
N VAL A 131 -5.15 18.08 -8.55
CA VAL A 131 -3.69 18.14 -8.73
C VAL A 131 -3.05 16.76 -8.94
N ALA A 132 -3.85 15.70 -9.01
CA ALA A 132 -3.35 14.32 -9.09
C ALA A 132 -2.45 14.06 -10.31
N GLU A 133 -2.73 14.67 -11.47
CA GLU A 133 -1.88 14.52 -12.66
C GLU A 133 -0.51 15.21 -12.46
N LYS A 134 -0.48 16.37 -11.82
CA LYS A 134 0.78 17.05 -11.49
C LYS A 134 1.60 16.22 -10.49
N ILE A 135 0.92 15.59 -9.51
CA ILE A 135 1.58 14.67 -8.59
C ILE A 135 2.12 13.46 -9.35
N ALA A 136 1.34 12.90 -10.30
CA ALA A 136 1.76 11.76 -11.11
C ALA A 136 3.01 12.08 -11.95
N ASP A 137 3.07 13.23 -12.60
CA ASP A 137 4.25 13.67 -13.35
C ASP A 137 5.46 13.82 -12.42
N MET A 138 5.31 14.53 -11.30
CA MET A 138 6.37 14.74 -10.31
C MET A 138 6.94 13.43 -9.76
N VAL A 139 6.10 12.46 -9.42
CA VAL A 139 6.59 11.16 -8.87
C VAL A 139 7.34 10.34 -9.91
N VAL A 140 7.01 10.49 -11.20
CA VAL A 140 7.75 9.89 -12.31
C VAL A 140 9.12 10.53 -12.46
N GLU A 141 9.22 11.86 -12.41
CA GLU A 141 10.48 12.61 -12.47
C GLU A 141 11.43 12.23 -11.32
N ILE A 142 10.91 12.13 -10.11
CA ILE A 142 11.67 11.70 -8.91
C ILE A 142 12.08 10.22 -9.03
N GLY A 143 11.29 9.42 -9.74
CA GLY A 143 11.48 7.97 -9.87
C GLY A 143 11.14 7.24 -8.59
N VAL A 144 9.99 7.53 -7.95
CA VAL A 144 9.50 6.75 -6.81
C VAL A 144 9.23 5.31 -7.22
N ASP A 145 9.27 4.38 -6.26
CA ASP A 145 9.15 2.95 -6.55
C ASP A 145 7.72 2.53 -6.81
N GLY A 146 6.76 3.11 -6.09
CA GLY A 146 5.34 2.81 -6.22
C GLY A 146 4.44 4.04 -6.03
N VAL A 147 3.17 3.88 -6.41
CA VAL A 147 2.13 4.89 -6.21
C VAL A 147 0.82 4.28 -5.69
N VAL A 148 0.04 5.08 -4.97
CA VAL A 148 -1.33 4.73 -4.56
C VAL A 148 -2.33 5.41 -5.49
N LEU A 149 -3.21 4.62 -6.12
CA LEU A 149 -4.35 5.07 -6.93
C LEU A 149 -5.66 4.45 -6.42
N PRO A 150 -6.79 5.18 -6.47
CA PRO A 150 -8.04 4.77 -5.82
C PRO A 150 -8.81 3.70 -6.62
N ALA A 151 -8.92 2.45 -6.13
CA ALA A 151 -9.72 1.39 -6.77
C ALA A 151 -11.20 1.75 -6.91
N THR A 152 -11.72 2.63 -6.04
CA THR A 152 -13.11 3.11 -6.10
C THR A 152 -13.41 4.03 -7.28
N LYS A 153 -12.36 4.43 -8.03
CA LYS A 153 -12.43 5.32 -9.19
C LYS A 153 -11.70 4.67 -10.37
N PRO A 154 -12.24 3.61 -11.00
CA PRO A 154 -11.53 2.81 -12.01
C PRO A 154 -11.04 3.61 -13.21
N ASP A 155 -11.80 4.62 -13.67
CA ASP A 155 -11.38 5.49 -14.76
C ASP A 155 -10.16 6.34 -14.39
N ARG A 156 -10.05 6.75 -13.12
CA ARG A 156 -8.88 7.46 -12.62
C ARG A 156 -7.66 6.56 -12.57
N VAL A 157 -7.82 5.30 -12.09
CA VAL A 157 -6.75 4.30 -12.14
C VAL A 157 -6.24 4.12 -13.56
N LYS A 158 -7.18 3.88 -14.52
CA LYS A 158 -6.85 3.68 -15.94
C LYS A 158 -6.15 4.89 -16.57
N HIS A 159 -6.54 6.10 -16.18
CA HIS A 159 -5.94 7.34 -16.69
C HIS A 159 -4.54 7.55 -16.12
N LEU A 160 -4.41 7.54 -14.79
CA LEU A 160 -3.14 7.82 -14.10
C LEU A 160 -2.10 6.71 -14.32
N ALA A 161 -2.51 5.46 -14.48
CA ALA A 161 -1.61 4.35 -14.82
C ALA A 161 -0.82 4.56 -16.12
N LYS A 162 -1.37 5.35 -17.06
CA LYS A 162 -0.66 5.70 -18.30
C LYS A 162 0.47 6.70 -18.06
N ILE A 163 0.37 7.51 -17.01
CA ILE A 163 1.38 8.49 -16.63
C ILE A 163 2.48 7.80 -15.82
N VAL A 164 2.12 7.07 -14.75
CA VAL A 164 3.06 6.51 -13.75
C VAL A 164 3.70 5.17 -14.17
N LYS A 165 3.94 4.93 -15.46
CA LYS A 165 4.39 3.64 -16.03
C LYS A 165 5.65 3.05 -15.41
N SER A 166 6.53 3.88 -14.84
CA SER A 166 7.80 3.43 -14.24
C SER A 166 7.64 2.91 -12.81
N ALA A 167 6.57 3.30 -12.11
CA ALA A 167 6.27 2.88 -10.74
C ALA A 167 5.24 1.74 -10.74
N TYR A 168 5.28 0.86 -9.71
CA TYR A 168 4.18 -0.07 -9.50
C TYR A 168 2.99 0.64 -8.83
N ILE A 169 1.78 0.14 -9.07
CA ILE A 169 0.54 0.75 -8.60
C ILE A 169 -0.12 -0.13 -7.57
N ILE A 170 -0.35 0.39 -6.37
CA ILE A 170 -1.18 -0.24 -5.35
C ILE A 170 -2.53 0.47 -5.25
N SER A 171 -3.62 -0.27 -5.22
CA SER A 171 -4.98 0.29 -5.28
C SER A 171 -5.84 -0.17 -4.10
N PRO A 172 -6.05 0.71 -3.10
CA PRO A 172 -6.98 0.46 -2.01
C PRO A 172 -8.43 0.73 -2.42
N GLY A 173 -9.38 0.07 -1.69
CA GLY A 173 -10.81 0.31 -1.84
C GLY A 173 -11.63 -0.93 -2.22
N ILE A 174 -11.00 -2.09 -2.25
CA ILE A 174 -11.63 -3.37 -2.64
C ILE A 174 -12.62 -3.85 -1.57
N LYS A 175 -13.78 -4.37 -2.00
CA LYS A 175 -14.90 -4.85 -1.16
C LYS A 175 -15.43 -3.79 -0.22
N ALA A 176 -14.73 -3.50 0.88
CA ALA A 176 -15.19 -2.64 1.96
C ALA A 176 -15.54 -1.19 1.55
N GLN A 177 -14.97 -0.69 0.46
CA GLN A 177 -15.24 0.64 -0.09
C GLN A 177 -15.97 0.59 -1.45
N GLY A 178 -16.41 -0.58 -1.90
CA GLY A 178 -17.30 -0.75 -3.05
C GLY A 178 -16.65 -1.24 -4.34
N ALA A 179 -15.31 -1.23 -4.48
CA ALA A 179 -14.67 -1.82 -5.66
C ALA A 179 -14.69 -3.35 -5.60
N SER A 180 -14.87 -4.00 -6.75
CA SER A 180 -14.83 -5.47 -6.84
C SER A 180 -13.39 -5.98 -6.99
N PRO A 181 -13.08 -7.20 -6.49
CA PRO A 181 -11.76 -7.82 -6.70
C PRO A 181 -11.43 -7.91 -8.19
N GLY A 182 -10.23 -7.48 -8.57
CA GLY A 182 -9.74 -7.45 -9.95
C GLY A 182 -10.00 -6.13 -10.69
N ASP A 183 -10.93 -5.28 -10.22
CA ASP A 183 -11.28 -4.04 -10.94
C ASP A 183 -10.09 -3.09 -11.09
N ALA A 184 -9.29 -2.92 -10.04
CA ALA A 184 -8.13 -2.03 -10.12
C ALA A 184 -7.04 -2.61 -11.03
N ILE A 185 -6.78 -3.92 -10.94
CA ILE A 185 -5.75 -4.58 -11.76
C ILE A 185 -6.12 -4.55 -13.26
N ILE A 186 -7.39 -4.77 -13.61
CA ILE A 186 -7.88 -4.65 -14.99
C ILE A 186 -7.66 -3.23 -15.54
N ASN A 187 -7.73 -2.22 -14.67
CA ASN A 187 -7.51 -0.82 -15.02
C ASN A 187 -6.05 -0.36 -14.89
N GLY A 188 -5.10 -1.27 -14.65
CA GLY A 188 -3.67 -1.01 -14.71
C GLY A 188 -2.93 -1.02 -13.38
N ALA A 189 -3.59 -1.32 -12.24
CA ALA A 189 -2.89 -1.54 -10.98
C ALA A 189 -2.06 -2.83 -11.00
N ASP A 190 -1.03 -2.89 -10.15
CA ASP A 190 -0.24 -4.09 -9.92
C ASP A 190 -0.72 -4.85 -8.68
N TYR A 191 -1.18 -4.12 -7.67
CA TYR A 191 -1.71 -4.70 -6.43
C TYR A 191 -3.04 -4.10 -6.04
N GLU A 192 -3.93 -4.94 -5.53
CA GLU A 192 -5.13 -4.51 -4.80
C GLU A 192 -4.90 -4.62 -3.29
N VAL A 193 -5.34 -3.60 -2.55
CA VAL A 193 -5.24 -3.59 -1.08
C VAL A 193 -6.58 -4.02 -0.50
N VAL A 194 -6.56 -5.11 0.28
CA VAL A 194 -7.74 -5.73 0.88
C VAL A 194 -7.53 -5.86 2.39
N GLY A 195 -8.50 -5.43 3.18
CA GLY A 195 -8.48 -5.52 4.64
C GLY A 195 -9.53 -6.51 5.16
N ARG A 196 -10.66 -5.98 5.63
CA ARG A 196 -11.75 -6.70 6.32
C ARG A 196 -12.19 -7.99 5.64
N ALA A 197 -12.31 -8.01 4.33
CA ALA A 197 -12.73 -9.22 3.59
C ALA A 197 -11.76 -10.42 3.75
N ILE A 198 -10.54 -10.17 4.23
CA ILE A 198 -9.57 -11.22 4.54
C ILE A 198 -9.52 -11.44 6.06
N TYR A 199 -9.28 -10.40 6.87
CA TYR A 199 -9.00 -10.61 8.29
C TYR A 199 -10.26 -10.86 9.15
N GLU A 200 -11.48 -10.55 8.67
CA GLU A 200 -12.74 -10.91 9.34
C GLU A 200 -13.28 -12.29 8.88
N ALA A 201 -12.60 -12.97 7.95
CA ALA A 201 -13.01 -14.28 7.50
C ALA A 201 -12.69 -15.35 8.56
N GLU A 202 -13.49 -16.42 8.60
CA GLU A 202 -13.27 -17.56 9.50
C GLU A 202 -11.89 -18.21 9.30
N ASN A 203 -11.38 -18.22 8.06
CA ASN A 203 -10.04 -18.67 7.71
C ASN A 203 -9.37 -17.62 6.80
N PRO A 204 -8.59 -16.68 7.38
CA PRO A 204 -7.97 -15.59 6.63
C PRO A 204 -7.03 -16.03 5.51
N LYS A 205 -6.24 -17.09 5.74
CA LYS A 205 -5.33 -17.64 4.72
C LYS A 205 -6.11 -18.12 3.50
N ARG A 206 -7.14 -18.93 3.72
CA ARG A 206 -7.99 -19.44 2.65
C ARG A 206 -8.69 -18.30 1.91
N ALA A 207 -9.23 -17.32 2.64
CA ALA A 207 -9.86 -16.13 2.04
C ALA A 207 -8.90 -15.34 1.16
N ALA A 208 -7.65 -15.16 1.60
CA ALA A 208 -6.61 -14.49 0.81
C ALA A 208 -6.27 -15.28 -0.47
N GLU A 209 -6.07 -16.60 -0.37
CA GLU A 209 -5.75 -17.47 -1.52
C GLU A 209 -6.91 -17.52 -2.55
N GLU A 210 -8.15 -17.65 -2.08
CA GLU A 210 -9.35 -17.67 -2.94
C GLU A 210 -9.53 -16.31 -3.65
N MET A 211 -9.36 -15.20 -2.92
CA MET A 211 -9.43 -13.86 -3.51
C MET A 211 -8.31 -13.63 -4.52
N TYR A 212 -7.08 -14.04 -4.22
CA TYR A 212 -5.97 -13.96 -5.17
C TYR A 212 -6.28 -14.72 -6.46
N LYS A 213 -6.82 -15.94 -6.33
CA LYS A 213 -7.24 -16.75 -7.49
C LYS A 213 -8.35 -16.06 -8.29
N GLU A 214 -9.41 -15.55 -7.64
CA GLU A 214 -10.49 -14.80 -8.29
C GLU A 214 -9.94 -13.61 -9.08
N VAL A 215 -9.06 -12.82 -8.48
CA VAL A 215 -8.44 -11.66 -9.13
C VAL A 215 -7.60 -12.08 -10.34
N MET A 216 -6.78 -13.12 -10.22
CA MET A 216 -5.93 -13.59 -11.32
C MET A 216 -6.75 -14.19 -12.48
N GLU A 217 -7.87 -14.85 -12.19
CA GLU A 217 -8.79 -15.38 -13.21
C GLU A 217 -9.50 -14.27 -13.99
N ARG A 218 -9.90 -13.18 -13.31
CA ARG A 218 -10.52 -12.01 -13.98
C ARG A 218 -9.55 -11.18 -14.82
N CYS A 219 -8.26 -11.28 -14.57
CA CYS A 219 -7.23 -10.48 -15.24
C CYS A 219 -6.53 -11.22 -16.40
N ARG A 220 -6.97 -12.42 -16.73
CA ARG A 220 -6.56 -13.19 -17.92
C ARG A 220 -7.29 -12.75 -19.16
#